data_7466fb2b2cf7b1ff8b013b744b7d0e66
#
_entry.id   7466fb2b2cf7b1ff8b013b744b7d0e66
#
_cell.length_a   1.000
_cell.length_b   1.000
_cell.length_c   1.000
_cell.angle_alpha   90.00
_cell.angle_beta   90.00
_cell.angle_gamma   90.00
#
_symmetry.space_group_name_H-M   'P 1'
#
loop_
_entity.id
_entity.type
_entity.pdbx_description
1 polymer ?
#
loop_
_entity_poly.entity_id
_entity_poly.type
_entity_poly.pdbx_seq_one_letter_code
_entity_poly.pdbx_strand_id
1 'polypeptide(L)'
;MKTLFKESVVSVKKNFKRFLSILLIVLLGVGFFAGIKATSPDMKNTIDKYYRDTNFMDFNLISTWGIKDNDLEKLKGSGYDIQGNYEFDAIVKGETEEVIKILSYDKNDKINKVVLLDGRLPSKKNECLIEQSEYTKSHKIGDKITVEDDNLREKTLDIVGIIKSPIFTSLERGTTKLLSGKVNFFMYVPVDNFDMDYYTSAYVKLNNNLSTFSTEYDDIIDSKTKYFEKLTDNISEVRYNDEIEKANNKIKDSEDKLNKEKEKYNKEIAKAEEKINKAKKEYNNGVQKLNSNKKKAYSEFLKNEKTLKDARAKLEKEKTKLNKSKQEYEANVFRNRKRFAA
;
A
#
# COMPACT_ATOMS: atom_id res chain seq x y z
N MET A 1 10.88 52.99 72.02
CA MET A 1 10.93 51.77 71.25
C MET A 1 11.13 50.48 72.06
N LYS A 2 12.02 50.42 73.05
CA LYS A 2 12.29 49.19 73.85
C LYS A 2 11.07 48.73 74.73
N THR A 3 10.25 49.64 75.23
CA THR A 3 9.05 49.34 76.06
C THR A 3 7.92 48.70 75.20
N LEU A 4 7.58 49.27 74.05
CA LEU A 4 6.57 48.76 73.13
C LEU A 4 6.91 47.33 72.61
N PHE A 5 8.18 47.09 72.35
CA PHE A 5 8.66 45.74 71.90
C PHE A 5 8.48 44.73 73.08
N LYS A 6 8.84 45.12 74.30
CA LYS A 6 8.68 44.27 75.50
C LYS A 6 7.23 43.95 75.76
N GLU A 7 6.32 44.92 75.62
CA GLU A 7 4.87 44.73 75.78
C GLU A 7 4.30 43.81 74.66
N SER A 8 4.73 43.95 73.45
CA SER A 8 4.36 43.08 72.36
C SER A 8 4.78 41.62 72.61
N VAL A 9 6.00 41.37 73.06
CA VAL A 9 6.51 40.04 73.42
C VAL A 9 5.71 39.43 74.61
N VAL A 10 5.37 40.23 75.64
CA VAL A 10 4.57 39.76 76.73
C VAL A 10 3.13 39.41 76.27
N SER A 11 2.51 40.26 75.43
CA SER A 11 1.19 39.99 74.84
C SER A 11 1.17 38.70 74.00
N VAL A 12 2.18 38.44 73.16
CA VAL A 12 2.32 37.21 72.42
C VAL A 12 2.46 35.99 73.33
N LYS A 13 3.26 36.08 74.40
CA LYS A 13 3.40 34.99 75.40
C LYS A 13 2.10 34.68 76.15
N LYS A 14 1.36 35.71 76.48
CA LYS A 14 0.09 35.58 77.25
C LYS A 14 -1.03 34.96 76.40
N ASN A 15 -1.04 35.23 75.06
CA ASN A 15 -2.01 34.74 74.08
C ASN A 15 -1.41 33.79 73.02
N PHE A 16 -0.44 32.97 73.38
CA PHE A 16 0.36 32.19 72.51
C PHE A 16 -0.44 31.31 71.53
N LYS A 17 -1.49 30.63 72.04
CA LYS A 17 -2.36 29.78 71.18
C LYS A 17 -3.03 30.55 70.02
N ARG A 18 -3.55 31.76 70.37
CA ARG A 18 -4.19 32.63 69.39
C ARG A 18 -3.18 33.21 68.38
N PHE A 19 -2.03 33.63 68.89
CA PHE A 19 -0.92 34.08 68.07
C PHE A 19 -0.45 32.98 67.09
N LEU A 20 -0.28 31.75 67.60
CA LEU A 20 0.15 30.59 66.76
C LEU A 20 -0.88 30.26 65.72
N SER A 21 -2.19 30.29 66.03
CA SER A 21 -3.23 30.05 65.03
C SER A 21 -3.20 31.07 63.88
N ILE A 22 -3.06 32.36 64.20
CA ILE A 22 -2.97 33.42 63.19
C ILE A 22 -1.68 33.29 62.37
N LEU A 23 -0.57 32.99 63.01
CA LEU A 23 0.71 32.79 62.41
C LEU A 23 0.64 31.60 61.35
N LEU A 24 0.03 30.48 61.79
CA LEU A 24 -0.12 29.31 60.91
C LEU A 24 -1.00 29.59 59.65
N ILE A 25 -2.11 30.35 59.87
CA ILE A 25 -3.00 30.74 58.78
C ILE A 25 -2.23 31.62 57.75
N VAL A 26 -1.49 32.61 58.22
CA VAL A 26 -0.71 33.50 57.41
C VAL A 26 0.40 32.73 56.73
N LEU A 27 1.10 31.84 57.39
CA LEU A 27 2.18 31.02 56.86
C LEU A 27 1.67 30.07 55.79
N LEU A 28 0.52 29.43 56.00
CA LEU A 28 -0.12 28.60 54.98
C LEU A 28 -0.52 29.41 53.74
N GLY A 29 -1.14 30.58 53.94
CA GLY A 29 -1.55 31.44 52.84
C GLY A 29 -0.36 31.94 51.99
N VAL A 30 0.65 32.45 52.66
CA VAL A 30 1.86 32.94 51.97
C VAL A 30 2.66 31.78 51.33
N GLY A 31 2.81 30.67 52.05
CA GLY A 31 3.51 29.50 51.54
C GLY A 31 2.83 28.89 50.31
N PHE A 32 1.50 28.76 50.36
CA PHE A 32 0.70 28.26 49.25
C PHE A 32 0.81 29.18 48.01
N PHE A 33 0.66 30.49 48.24
CA PHE A 33 0.78 31.48 47.16
C PHE A 33 2.19 31.51 46.54
N ALA A 34 3.23 31.48 47.37
CA ALA A 34 4.61 31.42 46.91
C ALA A 34 4.91 30.14 46.14
N GLY A 35 4.40 28.98 46.60
CA GLY A 35 4.53 27.69 45.93
C GLY A 35 3.88 27.67 44.54
N ILE A 36 2.64 28.17 44.44
CA ILE A 36 1.96 28.26 43.11
C ILE A 36 2.73 29.20 42.18
N LYS A 37 3.20 30.35 42.68
CA LYS A 37 3.98 31.27 41.82
C LYS A 37 5.31 30.71 41.36
N ALA A 38 5.97 29.89 42.16
CA ALA A 38 7.25 29.27 41.81
C ALA A 38 7.08 28.08 40.81
N THR A 39 5.94 27.37 40.86
CA THR A 39 5.71 26.16 40.05
C THR A 39 5.84 26.41 38.55
N SER A 40 5.23 27.45 37.99
CA SER A 40 5.27 27.72 36.56
C SER A 40 6.67 28.03 36.05
N PRO A 41 7.47 28.92 36.62
CA PRO A 41 8.88 29.13 36.22
C PRO A 41 9.72 27.86 36.33
N ASP A 42 9.58 27.09 37.41
CA ASP A 42 10.37 25.87 37.62
C ASP A 42 10.05 24.79 36.57
N MET A 43 8.76 24.62 36.26
CA MET A 43 8.34 23.70 35.17
C MET A 43 8.90 24.15 33.83
N LYS A 44 8.80 25.42 33.45
CA LYS A 44 9.35 25.96 32.22
C LYS A 44 10.86 25.74 32.13
N ASN A 45 11.59 26.07 33.19
CA ASN A 45 13.04 25.88 33.24
C ASN A 45 13.43 24.40 33.11
N THR A 46 12.68 23.50 33.74
CA THR A 46 12.94 22.06 33.68
C THR A 46 12.74 21.52 32.27
N ILE A 47 11.63 21.89 31.63
CA ILE A 47 11.34 21.47 30.23
C ILE A 47 12.35 22.09 29.27
N ASP A 48 12.66 23.36 29.41
CA ASP A 48 13.62 24.07 28.58
C ASP A 48 15.02 23.43 28.65
N LYS A 49 15.45 23.06 29.87
CA LYS A 49 16.68 22.30 30.05
C LYS A 49 16.61 20.93 29.36
N TYR A 50 15.51 20.21 29.51
CA TYR A 50 15.29 18.89 28.85
C TYR A 50 15.36 19.00 27.33
N TYR A 51 14.72 20.01 26.73
CA TYR A 51 14.76 20.26 25.29
C TYR A 51 16.17 20.61 24.79
N ARG A 52 16.92 21.39 25.55
CA ARG A 52 18.33 21.68 25.20
C ARG A 52 19.21 20.42 25.29
N ASP A 53 19.11 19.67 26.38
CA ASP A 53 19.93 18.47 26.61
C ASP A 53 19.66 17.38 25.56
N THR A 54 18.44 17.29 25.04
CA THR A 54 18.02 16.35 24.01
C THR A 54 18.13 16.91 22.58
N ASN A 55 18.52 18.17 22.42
CA ASN A 55 18.53 18.91 21.15
C ASN A 55 17.19 18.80 20.43
N PHE A 56 16.09 19.16 21.13
CA PHE A 56 14.73 19.05 20.61
C PHE A 56 14.55 19.92 19.35
N MET A 57 13.88 19.38 18.35
CA MET A 57 13.57 20.06 17.08
C MET A 57 12.79 21.36 17.29
N ASP A 58 13.00 22.33 16.41
CA ASP A 58 12.21 23.56 16.35
C ASP A 58 11.05 23.44 15.35
N PHE A 59 11.24 22.63 14.28
CA PHE A 59 10.18 22.28 13.31
C PHE A 59 10.18 20.80 13.00
N ASN A 60 8.98 20.29 12.75
CA ASN A 60 8.75 18.99 12.12
C ASN A 60 8.07 19.20 10.77
N LEU A 61 8.83 18.96 9.69
CA LEU A 61 8.33 19.05 8.32
C LEU A 61 7.78 17.69 7.92
N ILE A 62 6.46 17.60 7.67
CA ILE A 62 5.77 16.35 7.34
C ILE A 62 5.36 16.39 5.87
N SER A 63 5.57 15.30 5.14
CA SER A 63 5.15 15.15 3.76
C SER A 63 4.24 13.93 3.59
N THR A 64 3.06 14.12 3.02
CA THR A 64 2.14 13.02 2.68
C THR A 64 2.66 12.12 1.55
N TRP A 65 3.61 12.63 0.75
CA TRP A 65 4.26 11.89 -0.34
C TRP A 65 5.67 11.41 0.05
N GLY A 66 6.02 11.58 1.32
CA GLY A 66 7.35 11.34 1.87
C GLY A 66 8.37 12.38 1.37
N ILE A 67 9.56 12.36 1.93
CA ILE A 67 10.69 13.23 1.63
C ILE A 67 11.79 12.34 1.09
N LYS A 68 12.23 12.56 -0.16
CA LYS A 68 13.34 11.80 -0.75
C LYS A 68 14.69 12.42 -0.35
N ASP A 69 15.78 11.68 -0.53
CA ASP A 69 17.11 12.16 -0.24
C ASP A 69 17.43 13.49 -0.93
N ASN A 70 17.04 13.65 -2.19
CA ASN A 70 17.23 14.89 -2.94
C ASN A 70 16.46 16.08 -2.36
N ASP A 71 15.26 15.84 -1.81
CA ASP A 71 14.47 16.88 -1.13
C ASP A 71 15.10 17.24 0.21
N LEU A 72 15.59 16.22 0.94
CA LEU A 72 16.31 16.42 2.20
C LEU A 72 17.60 17.22 2.01
N GLU A 73 18.36 16.97 0.93
CA GLU A 73 19.55 17.75 0.60
C GLU A 73 19.22 19.21 0.26
N LYS A 74 18.11 19.46 -0.45
CA LYS A 74 17.64 20.84 -0.68
C LYS A 74 17.29 21.56 0.63
N LEU A 75 16.63 20.84 1.56
CA LEU A 75 16.33 21.36 2.90
C LEU A 75 17.62 21.67 3.66
N LYS A 76 18.61 20.78 3.66
CA LYS A 76 19.93 20.99 4.29
C LYS A 76 20.67 22.19 3.71
N GLY A 77 20.46 22.50 2.43
CA GLY A 77 20.97 23.71 1.80
C GLY A 77 20.50 25.03 2.45
N SER A 78 19.52 24.99 3.34
CA SER A 78 19.06 26.14 4.13
C SER A 78 20.06 26.62 5.19
N GLY A 79 21.08 25.83 5.52
CA GLY A 79 22.09 26.13 6.53
C GLY A 79 21.71 25.79 7.97
N TYR A 80 20.58 25.09 8.16
CA TYR A 80 20.15 24.59 9.47
C TYR A 80 20.47 23.11 9.62
N ASP A 81 20.48 22.61 10.85
CA ASP A 81 20.57 21.17 11.11
C ASP A 81 19.26 20.52 10.73
N ILE A 82 19.30 19.60 9.77
CA ILE A 82 18.11 18.88 9.27
C ILE A 82 18.38 17.37 9.25
N GLN A 83 17.42 16.62 9.79
CA GLN A 83 17.50 15.18 9.93
C GLN A 83 16.21 14.55 9.40
N GLY A 84 16.32 13.64 8.41
CA GLY A 84 15.20 12.82 7.95
C GLY A 84 14.82 11.77 8.98
N ASN A 85 13.53 11.46 9.09
CA ASN A 85 13.00 10.49 10.04
C ASN A 85 11.93 9.61 9.38
N TYR A 86 11.94 8.32 9.71
CA TYR A 86 10.85 7.40 9.39
C TYR A 86 9.93 7.30 10.60
N GLU A 87 8.64 7.45 10.35
CA GLU A 87 7.62 7.41 11.39
C GLU A 87 6.32 6.85 10.80
N PHE A 88 5.74 5.84 11.45
CA PHE A 88 4.43 5.28 11.09
C PHE A 88 3.78 4.59 12.29
N ASP A 89 2.47 4.36 12.19
CA ASP A 89 1.71 3.63 13.18
C ASP A 89 1.58 2.17 12.75
N ALA A 90 1.80 1.23 13.68
CA ALA A 90 1.74 -0.20 13.41
C ALA A 90 1.02 -0.96 14.53
N ILE A 91 0.62 -2.20 14.23
CA ILE A 91 -0.03 -3.09 15.19
C ILE A 91 1.00 -4.05 15.76
N VAL A 92 1.05 -4.16 17.08
CA VAL A 92 1.79 -5.18 17.80
C VAL A 92 0.90 -6.39 18.03
N LYS A 93 1.42 -7.57 17.71
CA LYS A 93 0.78 -8.85 18.02
C LYS A 93 1.03 -9.24 19.48
N GLY A 94 -0.03 -9.51 20.21
CA GLY A 94 -0.01 -9.97 21.59
C GLY A 94 -1.34 -10.62 21.99
N GLU A 95 -1.58 -10.81 23.28
CA GLU A 95 -2.88 -11.24 23.79
C GLU A 95 -3.98 -10.20 23.48
N THR A 96 -3.60 -8.92 23.46
CA THR A 96 -4.39 -7.80 22.98
C THR A 96 -3.61 -7.09 21.90
N GLU A 97 -4.28 -6.73 20.80
CA GLU A 97 -3.68 -5.92 19.75
C GLU A 97 -3.54 -4.48 20.20
N GLU A 98 -2.34 -3.94 20.11
CA GLU A 98 -2.03 -2.56 20.49
C GLU A 98 -1.48 -1.79 19.29
N VAL A 99 -1.84 -0.52 19.18
CA VAL A 99 -1.26 0.36 18.17
C VAL A 99 -0.08 1.10 18.77
N ILE A 100 1.04 1.02 18.08
CA ILE A 100 2.27 1.71 18.47
C ILE A 100 2.72 2.68 17.37
N LYS A 101 3.43 3.71 17.80
CA LYS A 101 4.16 4.58 16.89
C LYS A 101 5.61 4.12 16.79
N ILE A 102 6.05 3.80 15.58
CA ILE A 102 7.44 3.41 15.30
C ILE A 102 8.17 4.62 14.76
N LEU A 103 9.35 4.89 15.31
CA LEU A 103 10.26 5.95 14.88
C LEU A 103 11.63 5.35 14.55
N SER A 104 12.30 5.92 13.58
CA SER A 104 13.67 5.53 13.27
C SER A 104 14.66 6.02 14.33
N TYR A 105 15.69 5.22 14.54
CA TYR A 105 16.85 5.53 15.38
C TYR A 105 18.14 5.37 14.58
N ASP A 106 18.97 6.37 14.59
CA ASP A 106 20.37 6.28 14.15
C ASP A 106 21.29 6.76 15.27
N LYS A 107 22.41 6.06 15.46
CA LYS A 107 23.42 6.45 16.46
C LYS A 107 24.06 7.84 16.21
N ASN A 108 23.95 8.33 14.97
CA ASN A 108 24.43 9.64 14.56
C ASN A 108 23.37 10.74 14.67
N ASP A 109 22.15 10.40 15.13
CA ASP A 109 21.07 11.36 15.31
C ASP A 109 21.49 12.50 16.24
N LYS A 110 21.36 13.74 15.75
CA LYS A 110 21.71 14.94 16.49
C LYS A 110 20.48 15.62 17.08
N ILE A 111 19.33 15.47 16.46
CA ILE A 111 18.06 16.10 16.82
C ILE A 111 17.19 15.08 17.55
N ASN A 112 16.41 15.51 18.53
CA ASN A 112 15.49 14.66 19.32
C ASN A 112 16.15 13.44 19.97
N LYS A 113 17.32 13.63 20.57
CA LYS A 113 18.06 12.55 21.22
C LYS A 113 17.23 11.85 22.28
N VAL A 114 17.12 10.53 22.18
CA VAL A 114 16.44 9.71 23.19
C VAL A 114 17.27 9.70 24.50
N VAL A 115 16.58 9.65 25.63
CA VAL A 115 17.20 9.50 26.94
C VAL A 115 17.06 8.04 27.38
N LEU A 116 18.18 7.32 27.44
CA LEU A 116 18.23 5.95 27.93
C LEU A 116 18.03 5.92 29.44
N LEU A 117 17.06 5.14 29.90
CA LEU A 117 16.74 4.97 31.32
C LEU A 117 17.27 3.65 31.86
N ASP A 118 17.18 2.59 31.05
CA ASP A 118 17.67 1.25 31.40
C ASP A 118 18.09 0.49 30.14
N GLY A 119 19.00 -0.46 30.30
CA GLY A 119 19.52 -1.27 29.19
C GLY A 119 20.62 -0.58 28.38
N ARG A 120 20.55 -0.71 27.05
CA ARG A 120 21.52 -0.14 26.11
C ARG A 120 20.86 0.35 24.81
N LEU A 121 21.61 1.14 24.05
CA LEU A 121 21.20 1.54 22.71
C LEU A 121 21.33 0.36 21.71
N PRO A 122 20.51 0.33 20.64
CA PRO A 122 20.54 -0.73 19.63
C PRO A 122 21.88 -0.77 18.88
N SER A 123 22.31 -1.99 18.56
CA SER A 123 23.50 -2.24 17.73
C SER A 123 23.20 -3.10 16.50
N LYS A 124 22.02 -3.72 16.45
CA LYS A 124 21.56 -4.59 15.37
C LYS A 124 20.19 -4.11 14.87
N LYS A 125 19.88 -4.38 13.60
CA LYS A 125 18.63 -3.96 12.96
C LYS A 125 17.36 -4.58 13.60
N ASN A 126 17.48 -5.77 14.22
CA ASN A 126 16.37 -6.44 14.90
C ASN A 126 16.25 -6.08 16.40
N GLU A 127 16.87 -5.01 16.85
CA GLU A 127 16.77 -4.51 18.22
C GLU A 127 15.88 -3.27 18.25
N CYS A 128 15.23 -3.02 19.40
CA CYS A 128 14.39 -1.85 19.58
C CYS A 128 14.55 -1.23 20.97
N LEU A 129 14.14 0.04 21.07
CA LEU A 129 13.95 0.76 22.31
C LEU A 129 12.47 1.03 22.51
N ILE A 130 11.96 0.80 23.71
CA ILE A 130 10.57 1.10 24.05
C ILE A 130 10.50 2.24 25.06
N GLU A 131 9.39 2.97 25.03
CA GLU A 131 9.16 4.02 26.02
C GLU A 131 8.92 3.44 27.43
N GLN A 132 9.20 4.26 28.45
CA GLN A 132 8.73 3.99 29.80
C GLN A 132 7.30 4.52 29.98
N SER A 133 6.30 3.62 29.98
CA SER A 133 4.89 3.99 30.17
C SER A 133 4.12 2.91 30.93
N GLU A 134 2.85 3.18 31.27
CA GLU A 134 1.94 2.20 31.86
C GLU A 134 1.71 1.00 30.90
N TYR A 135 1.65 1.27 29.59
CA TYR A 135 1.44 0.25 28.57
C TYR A 135 2.65 -0.70 28.40
N THR A 136 3.85 -0.23 28.71
CA THR A 136 5.08 -1.01 28.54
C THR A 136 5.59 -1.66 29.83
N LYS A 137 4.88 -1.54 30.96
CA LYS A 137 5.28 -2.14 32.26
C LYS A 137 5.46 -3.65 32.25
N SER A 138 4.73 -4.36 31.40
CA SER A 138 4.85 -5.82 31.24
C SER A 138 6.05 -6.24 30.41
N HIS A 139 6.62 -5.35 29.60
CA HIS A 139 7.76 -5.64 28.73
C HIS A 139 9.07 -5.43 29.48
N LYS A 140 9.98 -6.38 29.32
CA LYS A 140 11.31 -6.37 29.95
C LYS A 140 12.40 -6.34 28.89
N ILE A 141 13.57 -5.87 29.27
CA ILE A 141 14.76 -5.97 28.43
C ILE A 141 15.04 -7.47 28.17
N GLY A 142 15.20 -7.84 26.90
CA GLY A 142 15.36 -9.20 26.42
C GLY A 142 14.08 -9.84 25.89
N ASP A 143 12.90 -9.25 26.15
CA ASP A 143 11.65 -9.72 25.53
C ASP A 143 11.61 -9.40 24.03
N LYS A 144 10.75 -10.13 23.31
CA LYS A 144 10.52 -9.93 21.88
C LYS A 144 9.16 -9.28 21.65
N ILE A 145 9.15 -8.34 20.73
CA ILE A 145 7.93 -7.69 20.26
C ILE A 145 7.78 -7.91 18.75
N THR A 146 6.61 -8.33 18.31
CA THR A 146 6.34 -8.58 16.88
C THR A 146 5.38 -7.53 16.33
N VAL A 147 5.79 -6.88 15.27
CA VAL A 147 5.07 -5.82 14.58
C VAL A 147 4.56 -6.33 13.24
N GLU A 148 3.28 -6.11 12.94
CA GLU A 148 2.72 -6.40 11.63
C GLU A 148 2.73 -5.16 10.73
N ASP A 149 3.86 -4.95 10.04
CA ASP A 149 3.97 -3.90 9.04
C ASP A 149 5.03 -4.25 8.00
N ASP A 150 4.77 -3.93 6.73
CA ASP A 150 5.67 -4.23 5.62
C ASP A 150 6.76 -3.16 5.45
N ASN A 151 6.68 -2.04 6.16
CA ASN A 151 7.72 -1.02 6.20
C ASN A 151 8.95 -1.45 7.03
N LEU A 152 8.91 -2.61 7.71
CA LEU A 152 10.02 -3.19 8.42
C LEU A 152 10.50 -4.48 7.76
N ARG A 153 11.83 -4.63 7.63
CA ARG A 153 12.50 -5.84 7.13
C ARG A 153 12.44 -6.98 8.15
N GLU A 154 12.77 -6.67 9.41
CA GLU A 154 12.64 -7.60 10.54
C GLU A 154 11.44 -7.19 11.39
N LYS A 155 10.44 -8.06 11.44
CA LYS A 155 9.16 -7.81 12.12
C LYS A 155 9.17 -8.20 13.60
N THR A 156 10.10 -9.06 14.01
CA THR A 156 10.28 -9.47 15.41
C THR A 156 11.54 -8.82 15.96
N LEU A 157 11.37 -8.00 16.98
CA LEU A 157 12.40 -7.13 17.53
C LEU A 157 12.70 -7.48 18.97
N ASP A 158 13.97 -7.47 19.33
CA ASP A 158 14.46 -7.68 20.70
C ASP A 158 14.49 -6.34 21.45
N ILE A 159 13.81 -6.25 22.58
CA ILE A 159 13.84 -5.05 23.43
C ILE A 159 15.18 -4.97 24.14
N VAL A 160 15.99 -3.96 23.84
CA VAL A 160 17.34 -3.79 24.40
C VAL A 160 17.48 -2.58 25.32
N GLY A 161 16.50 -1.69 25.33
CA GLY A 161 16.52 -0.53 26.24
C GLY A 161 15.15 0.10 26.43
N ILE A 162 15.03 0.81 27.55
CA ILE A 162 13.87 1.60 27.95
C ILE A 162 14.27 3.06 27.91
N ILE A 163 13.45 3.90 27.26
CA ILE A 163 13.78 5.29 26.97
C ILE A 163 12.69 6.29 27.31
N LYS A 164 13.07 7.57 27.34
CA LYS A 164 12.20 8.74 27.15
C LYS A 164 12.58 9.48 25.87
N SER A 165 11.60 10.09 25.22
CA SER A 165 11.81 10.91 24.03
C SER A 165 11.26 12.31 24.24
N PRO A 166 11.98 13.36 23.78
CA PRO A 166 11.48 14.75 23.90
C PRO A 166 10.25 15.01 23.01
N ILE A 167 10.00 14.18 21.99
CA ILE A 167 8.84 14.30 21.09
C ILE A 167 7.54 14.03 21.85
N PHE A 168 7.56 13.17 22.86
CA PHE A 168 6.38 12.73 23.61
C PHE A 168 6.42 13.18 25.07
N THR A 169 6.13 14.45 25.29
CA THR A 169 6.06 15.05 26.64
C THR A 169 4.65 15.00 27.25
N SER A 170 3.61 14.71 26.44
CA SER A 170 2.24 14.47 26.89
C SER A 170 2.02 13.00 27.27
N LEU A 171 0.94 12.71 28.02
CA LEU A 171 0.47 11.34 28.25
C LEU A 171 -0.18 10.72 27.01
N GLU A 172 -0.66 11.54 26.10
CA GLU A 172 -1.24 11.08 24.83
C GLU A 172 -0.14 10.95 23.78
N ARG A 173 -0.18 9.84 23.00
CA ARG A 173 0.80 9.53 21.94
C ARG A 173 0.30 9.86 20.54
N GLY A 174 -0.92 10.40 20.47
CA GLY A 174 -1.59 10.77 19.23
C GLY A 174 -2.75 9.86 18.87
N THR A 175 -3.38 10.20 17.75
CA THR A 175 -4.49 9.45 17.17
C THR A 175 -4.04 8.74 15.89
N THR A 176 -4.69 7.65 15.58
CA THR A 176 -4.41 6.80 14.41
C THR A 176 -5.71 6.38 13.73
N LYS A 177 -5.61 5.82 12.51
CA LYS A 177 -6.74 5.18 11.83
C LYS A 177 -6.84 3.68 12.12
N LEU A 178 -5.90 3.14 12.91
CA LEU A 178 -5.82 1.73 13.24
C LEU A 178 -6.62 1.42 14.51
N LEU A 179 -7.23 0.24 14.58
CA LEU A 179 -7.95 -0.32 15.75
C LEU A 179 -8.83 0.71 16.48
N SER A 180 -8.49 0.99 17.76
CA SER A 180 -9.25 1.89 18.64
C SER A 180 -9.11 3.38 18.31
N GLY A 181 -8.27 3.75 17.36
CA GLY A 181 -7.98 5.13 17.03
C GLY A 181 -6.97 5.82 17.95
N LYS A 182 -6.34 5.10 18.88
CA LYS A 182 -5.33 5.61 19.81
C LYS A 182 -4.01 4.91 19.64
N VAL A 183 -2.92 5.66 19.73
CA VAL A 183 -1.56 5.12 19.87
C VAL A 183 -1.30 4.84 21.34
N ASN A 184 -0.96 3.60 21.69
CA ASN A 184 -0.73 3.15 23.05
C ASN A 184 0.64 3.60 23.59
N PHE A 185 1.70 3.32 22.81
CA PHE A 185 3.06 3.70 23.16
C PHE A 185 3.91 3.90 21.90
N PHE A 186 5.16 4.32 22.07
CA PHE A 186 6.10 4.48 20.97
C PHE A 186 7.33 3.58 21.13
N MET A 187 7.95 3.29 20.00
CA MET A 187 9.14 2.46 19.91
C MET A 187 10.13 3.07 18.89
N TYR A 188 11.42 3.00 19.20
CA TYR A 188 12.48 3.36 18.26
C TYR A 188 13.14 2.10 17.72
N VAL A 189 13.31 2.05 16.41
CA VAL A 189 13.89 0.94 15.65
C VAL A 189 15.04 1.47 14.81
N PRO A 190 16.18 0.77 14.69
CA PRO A 190 17.28 1.19 13.86
C PRO A 190 16.88 1.49 12.43
N VAL A 191 17.39 2.55 11.86
CA VAL A 191 17.12 3.02 10.49
C VAL A 191 17.35 1.92 9.45
N ASP A 192 18.32 1.03 9.65
CA ASP A 192 18.63 -0.09 8.75
C ASP A 192 17.54 -1.17 8.68
N ASN A 193 16.57 -1.12 9.60
CA ASN A 193 15.44 -2.05 9.57
C ASN A 193 14.26 -1.53 8.73
N PHE A 194 14.23 -0.26 8.37
CA PHE A 194 13.16 0.29 7.54
C PHE A 194 13.33 -0.13 6.08
N ASP A 195 12.23 -0.54 5.44
CA ASP A 195 12.14 -0.85 4.02
C ASP A 195 11.33 0.23 3.30
N MET A 196 11.80 1.46 3.39
CA MET A 196 11.13 2.65 2.86
C MET A 196 12.11 3.48 2.03
N ASP A 197 11.67 3.93 0.85
CA ASP A 197 12.46 4.73 -0.08
C ASP A 197 12.36 6.25 0.17
N TYR A 198 11.67 6.66 1.25
CA TYR A 198 11.44 8.07 1.58
C TYR A 198 11.24 8.25 3.07
N TYR A 199 11.73 9.37 3.61
CA TYR A 199 11.44 9.79 4.96
C TYR A 199 9.99 10.29 5.07
N THR A 200 9.35 10.03 6.21
CA THR A 200 7.99 10.50 6.48
C THR A 200 7.97 11.92 7.01
N SER A 201 9.05 12.32 7.67
CA SER A 201 9.24 13.66 8.22
C SER A 201 10.70 14.10 8.18
N ALA A 202 10.94 15.39 8.34
CA ALA A 202 12.27 15.96 8.54
C ALA A 202 12.26 16.91 9.75
N TYR A 203 13.10 16.62 10.72
CA TYR A 203 13.30 17.46 11.89
C TYR A 203 14.27 18.58 11.57
N VAL A 204 13.93 19.80 11.98
CA VAL A 204 14.77 20.98 11.80
C VAL A 204 15.14 21.54 13.16
N LYS A 205 16.43 21.82 13.35
CA LYS A 205 16.95 22.55 14.51
C LYS A 205 17.57 23.87 14.06
N LEU A 206 17.05 24.95 14.62
CA LEU A 206 17.63 26.27 14.47
C LEU A 206 18.84 26.42 15.42
N ASN A 207 19.94 26.94 14.91
CA ASN A 207 21.14 27.15 15.69
C ASN A 207 21.00 28.41 16.57
N ASN A 208 20.16 28.35 17.61
CA ASN A 208 19.98 29.40 18.60
C ASN A 208 20.09 28.84 20.03
N ASN A 209 20.39 29.69 20.99
CA ASN A 209 20.48 29.35 22.40
C ASN A 209 19.36 29.99 23.24
N LEU A 210 18.26 30.38 22.60
CA LEU A 210 17.14 31.01 23.27
C LEU A 210 16.35 29.98 24.09
N SER A 211 15.71 30.46 25.17
CA SER A 211 14.75 29.64 25.90
C SER A 211 13.50 29.44 25.03
N THR A 212 13.03 28.20 24.96
CA THR A 212 11.79 27.81 24.22
C THR A 212 10.55 28.59 24.65
N PHE A 213 10.59 29.20 25.85
CA PHE A 213 9.47 29.96 26.43
C PHE A 213 9.71 31.48 26.41
N SER A 214 10.68 31.97 25.61
CA SER A 214 10.95 33.41 25.46
C SER A 214 10.21 33.99 24.25
N THR A 215 9.88 35.29 24.34
CA THR A 215 9.27 36.03 23.24
C THR A 215 10.16 36.09 22.00
N GLU A 216 11.48 36.21 22.21
CA GLU A 216 12.47 36.21 21.15
C GLU A 216 12.52 34.89 20.38
N TYR A 217 12.27 33.76 21.07
CA TYR A 217 12.14 32.45 20.43
C TYR A 217 10.88 32.39 19.57
N ASP A 218 9.74 32.85 20.10
CA ASP A 218 8.47 32.89 19.35
C ASP A 218 8.59 33.75 18.07
N ASP A 219 9.23 34.92 18.14
CA ASP A 219 9.47 35.79 16.98
C ASP A 219 10.33 35.11 15.89
N ILE A 220 11.34 34.36 16.32
CA ILE A 220 12.19 33.58 15.39
C ILE A 220 11.36 32.46 14.74
N ILE A 221 10.61 31.69 15.52
CA ILE A 221 9.75 30.62 15.00
C ILE A 221 8.76 31.16 13.98
N ASP A 222 8.06 32.25 14.27
CA ASP A 222 7.12 32.89 13.35
C ASP A 222 7.78 33.33 12.03
N SER A 223 8.95 33.92 12.12
CA SER A 223 9.73 34.31 10.95
C SER A 223 10.17 33.12 10.10
N LYS A 224 10.63 32.05 10.75
CA LYS A 224 11.16 30.85 10.09
C LYS A 224 10.04 29.93 9.59
N THR A 225 8.87 29.95 10.20
CA THR A 225 7.68 29.26 9.67
C THR A 225 7.41 29.70 8.23
N LYS A 226 7.32 30.99 7.98
CA LYS A 226 7.12 31.53 6.62
C LYS A 226 8.22 31.17 5.64
N TYR A 227 9.48 31.09 6.13
CA TYR A 227 10.60 30.66 5.32
C TYR A 227 10.49 29.18 4.91
N PHE A 228 10.22 28.28 5.88
CA PHE A 228 10.08 26.84 5.61
C PHE A 228 8.83 26.53 4.81
N GLU A 229 7.69 27.20 5.03
CA GLU A 229 6.51 27.10 4.19
C GLU A 229 6.85 27.36 2.72
N LYS A 230 7.48 28.50 2.42
CA LYS A 230 7.88 28.83 1.06
C LYS A 230 8.88 27.84 0.46
N LEU A 231 9.83 27.35 1.27
CA LEU A 231 10.84 26.38 0.83
C LEU A 231 10.19 25.02 0.52
N THR A 232 9.29 24.54 1.38
CA THR A 232 8.58 23.27 1.22
C THR A 232 7.58 23.33 0.08
N ASP A 233 6.88 24.46 -0.13
CA ASP A 233 6.01 24.68 -1.29
C ASP A 233 6.79 24.55 -2.59
N ASN A 234 7.95 25.19 -2.69
CA ASN A 234 8.80 25.10 -3.89
C ASN A 234 9.29 23.65 -4.14
N ILE A 235 9.74 22.96 -3.09
CA ILE A 235 10.16 21.55 -3.19
C ILE A 235 8.99 20.67 -3.63
N SER A 236 7.80 20.89 -3.07
CA SER A 236 6.58 20.15 -3.38
C SER A 236 6.13 20.38 -4.83
N GLU A 237 6.18 21.62 -5.32
CA GLU A 237 5.84 21.95 -6.70
C GLU A 237 6.77 21.28 -7.71
N VAL A 238 8.07 21.38 -7.49
CA VAL A 238 9.09 20.72 -8.34
C VAL A 238 8.84 19.20 -8.36
N ARG A 239 8.64 18.60 -7.20
CA ARG A 239 8.41 17.16 -7.10
C ARG A 239 7.09 16.73 -7.76
N TYR A 240 6.02 17.50 -7.59
CA TYR A 240 4.75 17.24 -8.25
C TYR A 240 4.92 17.22 -9.77
N ASN A 241 5.62 18.20 -10.32
CA ASN A 241 5.87 18.28 -11.75
C ASN A 241 6.73 17.08 -12.25
N ASP A 242 7.77 16.71 -11.51
CA ASP A 242 8.61 15.54 -11.82
C ASP A 242 7.80 14.23 -11.82
N GLU A 243 6.92 14.04 -10.84
CA GLU A 243 6.09 12.82 -10.77
C GLU A 243 5.01 12.78 -11.87
N ILE A 244 4.43 13.94 -12.22
CA ILE A 244 3.51 14.06 -13.38
C ILE A 244 4.25 13.72 -14.68
N GLU A 245 5.45 14.24 -14.88
CA GLU A 245 6.25 13.93 -16.07
C GLU A 245 6.56 12.43 -16.18
N LYS A 246 6.99 11.80 -15.08
CA LYS A 246 7.23 10.35 -15.03
C LYS A 246 5.97 9.54 -15.32
N ALA A 247 4.82 9.97 -14.76
CA ALA A 247 3.54 9.31 -15.02
C ALA A 247 3.14 9.40 -16.50
N ASN A 248 3.27 10.59 -17.10
CA ASN A 248 2.99 10.81 -18.51
C ASN A 248 3.90 9.98 -19.43
N ASN A 249 5.18 9.89 -19.11
CA ASN A 249 6.13 9.06 -19.85
C ASN A 249 5.76 7.57 -19.78
N LYS A 250 5.36 7.05 -18.59
CA LYS A 250 4.88 5.66 -18.44
C LYS A 250 3.60 5.39 -19.24
N ILE A 251 2.68 6.37 -19.27
CA ILE A 251 1.45 6.27 -20.07
C ILE A 251 1.82 6.18 -21.55
N LYS A 252 2.66 7.09 -22.03
CA LYS A 252 3.13 7.08 -23.42
C LYS A 252 3.81 5.77 -23.84
N ASP A 253 4.71 5.26 -22.99
CA ASP A 253 5.36 3.95 -23.22
C ASP A 253 4.35 2.81 -23.31
N SER A 254 3.30 2.87 -22.49
CA SER A 254 2.23 1.86 -22.48
C SER A 254 1.34 1.97 -23.72
N GLU A 255 1.03 3.18 -24.16
CA GLU A 255 0.30 3.44 -25.41
C GLU A 255 1.09 2.96 -26.64
N ASP A 256 2.39 3.21 -26.68
CA ASP A 256 3.26 2.76 -27.76
C ASP A 256 3.33 1.21 -27.84
N LYS A 257 3.41 0.53 -26.68
CA LYS A 257 3.34 -0.93 -26.60
C LYS A 257 1.98 -1.45 -27.09
N LEU A 258 0.89 -0.84 -26.64
CA LEU A 258 -0.47 -1.20 -27.05
C LEU A 258 -0.67 -1.03 -28.56
N ASN A 259 -0.17 0.06 -29.14
CA ASN A 259 -0.26 0.30 -30.58
C ASN A 259 0.52 -0.73 -31.40
N LYS A 260 1.72 -1.10 -30.96
CA LYS A 260 2.52 -2.18 -31.60
C LYS A 260 1.80 -3.54 -31.56
N GLU A 261 1.20 -3.87 -30.42
CA GLU A 261 0.42 -5.12 -30.31
C GLU A 261 -0.85 -5.08 -31.18
N LYS A 262 -1.57 -3.94 -31.23
CA LYS A 262 -2.71 -3.77 -32.15
C LYS A 262 -2.33 -3.97 -33.62
N GLU A 263 -1.22 -3.40 -34.06
CA GLU A 263 -0.73 -3.60 -35.43
C GLU A 263 -0.41 -5.07 -35.72
N LYS A 264 0.19 -5.76 -34.75
CA LYS A 264 0.50 -7.20 -34.89
C LYS A 264 -0.80 -8.01 -34.99
N TYR A 265 -1.77 -7.78 -34.14
CA TYR A 265 -3.08 -8.46 -34.22
C TYR A 265 -3.82 -8.16 -35.52
N ASN A 266 -3.82 -6.92 -35.98
CA ASN A 266 -4.45 -6.56 -37.27
C ASN A 266 -3.80 -7.31 -38.44
N LYS A 267 -2.48 -7.47 -38.44
CA LYS A 267 -1.78 -8.28 -39.47
C LYS A 267 -2.14 -9.77 -39.39
N GLU A 268 -2.30 -10.30 -38.17
CA GLU A 268 -2.71 -11.70 -37.99
C GLU A 268 -4.17 -11.93 -38.43
N ILE A 269 -5.06 -11.00 -38.08
CA ILE A 269 -6.46 -11.03 -38.53
C ILE A 269 -6.54 -10.99 -40.05
N ALA A 270 -5.83 -10.07 -40.69
CA ALA A 270 -5.82 -9.99 -42.18
C ALA A 270 -5.35 -11.28 -42.83
N LYS A 271 -4.30 -11.91 -42.30
CA LYS A 271 -3.82 -13.23 -42.79
C LYS A 271 -4.86 -14.35 -42.56
N ALA A 272 -5.56 -14.32 -41.45
CA ALA A 272 -6.60 -15.29 -41.15
C ALA A 272 -7.81 -15.13 -42.08
N GLU A 273 -8.23 -13.89 -42.36
CA GLU A 273 -9.30 -13.57 -43.33
C GLU A 273 -8.94 -13.99 -44.72
N GLU A 274 -7.70 -13.77 -45.16
CA GLU A 274 -7.23 -14.26 -46.48
C GLU A 274 -7.33 -15.80 -46.59
N LYS A 275 -6.88 -16.54 -45.57
CA LYS A 275 -7.01 -18.01 -45.50
C LYS A 275 -8.46 -18.48 -45.56
N ILE A 276 -9.34 -17.81 -44.78
CA ILE A 276 -10.78 -18.13 -44.79
C ILE A 276 -11.38 -17.90 -46.18
N ASN A 277 -11.07 -16.76 -46.80
CA ASN A 277 -11.56 -16.46 -48.15
C ASN A 277 -11.10 -17.47 -49.19
N LYS A 278 -9.84 -17.91 -49.13
CA LYS A 278 -9.30 -18.95 -49.98
C LYS A 278 -10.03 -20.29 -49.78
N ALA A 279 -10.17 -20.71 -48.54
CA ALA A 279 -10.89 -21.95 -48.19
C ALA A 279 -12.36 -21.91 -48.65
N LYS A 280 -13.03 -20.76 -48.51
CA LYS A 280 -14.40 -20.54 -48.97
C LYS A 280 -14.55 -20.67 -50.49
N LYS A 281 -13.57 -20.12 -51.24
CA LYS A 281 -13.51 -20.26 -52.70
C LYS A 281 -13.31 -21.73 -53.11
N GLU A 282 -12.39 -22.45 -52.48
CA GLU A 282 -12.16 -23.87 -52.71
C GLU A 282 -13.39 -24.73 -52.40
N TYR A 283 -14.07 -24.46 -51.29
CA TYR A 283 -15.30 -25.11 -50.89
C TYR A 283 -16.41 -24.90 -51.95
N ASN A 284 -16.62 -23.65 -52.38
CA ASN A 284 -17.64 -23.34 -53.41
C ASN A 284 -17.32 -24.04 -54.74
N ASN A 285 -16.05 -24.08 -55.16
CA ASN A 285 -15.62 -24.82 -56.35
C ASN A 285 -15.89 -26.33 -56.20
N GLY A 286 -15.62 -26.89 -55.03
CA GLY A 286 -15.92 -28.29 -54.70
C GLY A 286 -17.41 -28.61 -54.81
N VAL A 287 -18.25 -27.74 -54.25
CA VAL A 287 -19.73 -27.88 -54.35
C VAL A 287 -20.23 -27.83 -55.79
N GLN A 288 -19.67 -26.90 -56.59
CA GLN A 288 -20.03 -26.82 -58.02
C GLN A 288 -19.66 -28.11 -58.80
N LYS A 289 -18.41 -28.63 -58.57
CA LYS A 289 -17.99 -29.91 -59.17
C LYS A 289 -18.87 -31.07 -58.73
N LEU A 290 -19.22 -31.15 -57.44
CA LEU A 290 -20.09 -32.19 -56.93
C LEU A 290 -21.45 -32.13 -57.59
N ASN A 291 -22.09 -30.94 -57.71
CA ASN A 291 -23.36 -30.75 -58.35
C ASN A 291 -23.33 -31.11 -59.86
N SER A 292 -22.24 -30.73 -60.54
CA SER A 292 -22.06 -31.13 -61.95
C SER A 292 -21.93 -32.66 -62.12
N ASN A 293 -21.14 -33.31 -61.28
CA ASN A 293 -20.99 -34.76 -61.33
C ASN A 293 -22.29 -35.48 -60.96
N LYS A 294 -23.05 -34.97 -59.97
CA LYS A 294 -24.37 -35.50 -59.67
C LYS A 294 -25.33 -35.42 -60.82
N LYS A 295 -25.34 -34.29 -61.57
CA LYS A 295 -26.19 -34.15 -62.78
C LYS A 295 -25.79 -35.15 -63.87
N LYS A 296 -24.45 -35.31 -64.11
CA LYS A 296 -23.95 -36.29 -65.08
C LYS A 296 -24.36 -37.72 -64.73
N ALA A 297 -24.09 -38.12 -63.47
CA ALA A 297 -24.45 -39.45 -62.99
C ALA A 297 -25.97 -39.73 -63.10
N TYR A 298 -26.81 -38.76 -62.76
CA TYR A 298 -28.22 -38.86 -62.85
C TYR A 298 -28.69 -39.00 -64.34
N SER A 299 -28.09 -38.23 -65.26
CA SER A 299 -28.40 -38.35 -66.65
C SER A 299 -28.01 -39.73 -67.24
N GLU A 300 -26.83 -40.26 -66.84
CA GLU A 300 -26.37 -41.58 -67.23
C GLU A 300 -27.31 -42.68 -66.64
N PHE A 301 -27.72 -42.51 -65.39
CA PHE A 301 -28.69 -43.44 -64.79
C PHE A 301 -29.99 -43.48 -65.58
N LEU A 302 -30.57 -42.34 -65.90
CA LEU A 302 -31.83 -42.28 -66.71
C LEU A 302 -31.62 -42.91 -68.14
N LYS A 303 -30.47 -42.68 -68.76
CA LYS A 303 -30.16 -43.32 -70.03
C LYS A 303 -30.06 -44.83 -69.92
N ASN A 304 -29.40 -45.33 -68.91
CA ASN A 304 -29.27 -46.77 -68.67
C ASN A 304 -30.64 -47.42 -68.31
N GLU A 305 -31.48 -46.72 -67.49
CA GLU A 305 -32.82 -47.15 -67.18
C GLU A 305 -33.70 -47.29 -68.45
N LYS A 306 -33.64 -46.29 -69.31
CA LYS A 306 -34.31 -46.35 -70.63
C LYS A 306 -33.81 -47.56 -71.51
N THR A 307 -32.51 -47.73 -71.58
CA THR A 307 -31.91 -48.85 -72.34
C THR A 307 -32.34 -50.21 -71.77
N LEU A 308 -32.36 -50.32 -70.43
CA LEU A 308 -32.83 -51.54 -69.77
C LEU A 308 -34.34 -51.81 -70.01
N LYS A 309 -35.17 -50.75 -69.95
CA LYS A 309 -36.61 -50.85 -70.29
C LYS A 309 -36.83 -51.33 -71.79
N ASP A 310 -36.08 -50.72 -72.67
CA ASP A 310 -36.14 -51.11 -74.10
C ASP A 310 -35.67 -52.54 -74.32
N ALA A 311 -34.58 -52.96 -73.64
CA ALA A 311 -34.11 -54.35 -73.68
C ALA A 311 -35.13 -55.35 -73.14
N ARG A 312 -35.76 -55.02 -71.97
CA ARG A 312 -36.84 -55.86 -71.43
C ARG A 312 -38.02 -55.98 -72.37
N ALA A 313 -38.44 -54.84 -72.99
CA ALA A 313 -39.52 -54.88 -73.99
C ALA A 313 -39.19 -55.76 -75.19
N LYS A 314 -37.95 -55.72 -75.68
CA LYS A 314 -37.45 -56.63 -76.77
C LYS A 314 -37.50 -58.09 -76.30
N LEU A 315 -36.97 -58.37 -75.11
CA LEU A 315 -36.97 -59.73 -74.53
C LEU A 315 -38.43 -60.32 -74.40
N GLU A 316 -39.35 -59.55 -73.95
CA GLU A 316 -40.76 -59.99 -73.84
C GLU A 316 -41.37 -60.26 -75.23
N LYS A 317 -41.04 -59.43 -76.26
CA LYS A 317 -41.45 -59.70 -77.66
C LYS A 317 -40.88 -61.03 -78.15
N GLU A 318 -39.57 -61.25 -77.95
CA GLU A 318 -38.96 -62.53 -78.39
C GLU A 318 -39.43 -63.73 -77.61
N LYS A 319 -39.72 -63.60 -76.31
CA LYS A 319 -40.36 -64.63 -75.49
C LYS A 319 -41.77 -65.00 -76.01
N THR A 320 -42.55 -63.98 -76.40
CA THR A 320 -43.90 -64.16 -76.96
C THR A 320 -43.80 -64.89 -78.26
N LYS A 321 -42.85 -64.56 -79.21
CA LYS A 321 -42.56 -65.26 -80.48
C LYS A 321 -42.18 -66.70 -80.18
N LEU A 322 -41.28 -66.93 -79.21
CA LEU A 322 -40.80 -68.29 -78.91
C LEU A 322 -42.00 -69.17 -78.38
N ASN A 323 -42.83 -68.63 -77.52
CA ASN A 323 -43.98 -69.32 -77.03
C ASN A 323 -44.99 -69.68 -78.13
N LYS A 324 -45.14 -68.73 -79.09
CA LYS A 324 -45.99 -68.99 -80.26
C LYS A 324 -45.43 -70.11 -81.15
N SER A 325 -44.12 -70.04 -81.42
CA SER A 325 -43.44 -71.12 -82.17
C SER A 325 -43.43 -72.45 -81.45
N LYS A 326 -43.35 -72.48 -80.11
CA LYS A 326 -43.48 -73.69 -79.33
C LYS A 326 -44.87 -74.27 -79.39
N GLN A 327 -45.93 -73.44 -79.31
CA GLN A 327 -47.30 -73.92 -79.53
C GLN A 327 -47.57 -74.46 -80.88
N GLU A 328 -47.06 -73.81 -81.96
CA GLU A 328 -47.08 -74.28 -83.35
C GLU A 328 -46.38 -75.62 -83.49
N TYR A 329 -45.22 -75.76 -82.87
CA TYR A 329 -44.44 -77.01 -82.89
C TYR A 329 -45.22 -78.14 -82.20
N GLU A 330 -45.71 -77.89 -80.98
CA GLU A 330 -46.53 -78.85 -80.21
C GLU A 330 -47.81 -79.28 -81.02
N ALA A 331 -48.48 -78.31 -81.64
CA ALA A 331 -49.63 -78.58 -82.52
C ALA A 331 -49.26 -79.44 -83.73
N ASN A 332 -48.09 -79.17 -84.35
CA ASN A 332 -47.60 -79.98 -85.48
C ASN A 332 -47.17 -81.41 -85.05
N VAL A 333 -46.53 -81.56 -83.88
CA VAL A 333 -46.17 -82.86 -83.30
C VAL A 333 -47.47 -83.65 -83.01
N PHE A 334 -48.48 -82.99 -82.49
CA PHE A 334 -49.80 -83.60 -82.19
C PHE A 334 -50.48 -84.03 -83.53
N ARG A 335 -50.49 -83.22 -84.56
CA ARG A 335 -51.01 -83.56 -85.89
C ARG A 335 -50.29 -84.75 -86.54
N ASN A 336 -48.94 -84.76 -86.45
CA ASN A 336 -48.12 -85.88 -87.02
C ASN A 336 -48.39 -87.20 -86.23
N ARG A 337 -48.50 -87.15 -84.88
CA ARG A 337 -48.85 -88.33 -84.02
C ARG A 337 -50.23 -88.90 -84.41
N LYS A 338 -51.22 -88.02 -84.74
CA LYS A 338 -52.51 -88.48 -85.27
C LYS A 338 -52.45 -89.11 -86.67
N ARG A 339 -51.50 -88.67 -87.52
CA ARG A 339 -51.28 -89.23 -88.84
C ARG A 339 -50.58 -90.58 -88.84
N PHE A 340 -49.83 -90.93 -87.79
CA PHE A 340 -49.16 -92.23 -87.61
C PHE A 340 -50.01 -93.25 -86.84
N ALA A 341 -51.17 -92.85 -86.33
CA ALA A 341 -52.04 -93.71 -85.60
C ALA A 341 -53.37 -94.05 -86.37
N ALA A 342 -53.45 -93.60 -87.66
CA ALA A 342 -54.51 -94.03 -88.61
C ALA A 342 -53.80 -94.86 -89.69
#